data_b4599b882574d0eb9239fcc5c992a5e6
#
_entry.id   b4599b882574d0eb9239fcc5c992a5e6
#
_cell.length_a   1.000
_cell.length_b   1.000
_cell.length_c   1.000
_cell.angle_alpha   90.00
_cell.angle_beta   90.00
_cell.angle_gamma   90.00
#
_symmetry.space_group_name_H-M   'P 1'
#
loop_
_entity.id
_entity.type
_entity.pdbx_description
1 polymer ?
#
loop_
_entity_poly.entity_id
_entity_poly.type
_entity_poly.pdbx_seq_one_letter_code
_entity_poly.pdbx_strand_id
1 'polypeptide(L)'
;KDTAPFLHSDSWLSFFGKIIMLQKPEDMELFPPEEEGYSYLIIFDDYIKLDLTILELDKFKEYQSADHLRKILLDKDNLYPQNIIPNDTDYWIKKPSPRSFDDCCNEFWNLTSYVVKGLCRKEALFAIDHLYLMRKELLRMLSWQIGFKYGFNFSLGKNYKFIDKYMETDHWLKFLSTYNNNSYNNIWNALFACQELFREASSCC
;
A
#
# COMPACT_ATOMS: atom_id res chain seq x y z
N LYS A 1 -17.79 9.49 -24.62
CA LYS A 1 -19.23 9.45 -24.24
C LYS A 1 -19.45 10.46 -23.13
N ASP A 2 -20.63 11.07 -23.09
CA ASP A 2 -20.98 12.09 -22.11
C ASP A 2 -21.08 11.46 -20.70
N THR A 3 -20.25 11.92 -19.77
CA THR A 3 -20.24 11.51 -18.36
C THR A 3 -21.14 12.37 -17.48
N ALA A 4 -21.56 13.55 -17.97
CA ALA A 4 -22.34 14.52 -17.23
C ALA A 4 -23.60 13.97 -16.55
N PRO A 5 -24.41 13.06 -17.15
CA PRO A 5 -25.59 12.51 -16.48
C PRO A 5 -25.28 11.76 -15.19
N PHE A 6 -24.08 11.19 -15.07
CA PHE A 6 -23.66 10.45 -13.88
C PHE A 6 -23.08 11.35 -12.79
N LEU A 7 -22.64 12.58 -13.17
CA LEU A 7 -22.02 13.53 -12.25
C LEU A 7 -23.02 14.53 -11.66
N HIS A 8 -24.17 14.77 -12.35
CA HIS A 8 -25.17 15.74 -11.92
C HIS A 8 -26.09 15.24 -10.81
N SER A 9 -26.24 13.92 -10.64
CA SER A 9 -27.12 13.34 -9.63
C SER A 9 -26.63 11.98 -9.18
N ASP A 10 -26.69 11.73 -7.87
CA ASP A 10 -26.30 10.46 -7.26
C ASP A 10 -27.47 9.44 -7.25
N SER A 11 -28.67 9.82 -7.76
CA SER A 11 -29.88 8.99 -7.69
C SER A 11 -29.75 7.62 -8.35
N TRP A 12 -28.93 7.50 -9.38
CA TRP A 12 -28.66 6.24 -10.08
C TRP A 12 -27.87 5.23 -9.24
N LEU A 13 -27.12 5.68 -8.21
CA LEU A 13 -26.40 4.80 -7.32
C LEU A 13 -27.32 3.90 -6.50
N SER A 14 -28.55 4.32 -6.26
CA SER A 14 -29.56 3.52 -5.55
C SER A 14 -29.92 2.21 -6.26
N PHE A 15 -29.60 2.10 -7.55
CA PHE A 15 -29.76 0.86 -8.32
C PHE A 15 -28.89 -0.28 -7.79
N PHE A 16 -27.74 0.02 -7.21
CA PHE A 16 -26.81 -0.99 -6.66
C PHE A 16 -27.20 -1.47 -5.25
N GLY A 17 -28.05 -0.74 -4.54
CA GLY A 17 -28.48 -1.09 -3.18
C GLY A 17 -28.70 0.14 -2.31
N LYS A 18 -29.05 -0.09 -1.05
CA LYS A 18 -29.21 0.98 -0.07
C LYS A 18 -27.85 1.41 0.46
N ILE A 19 -27.53 2.68 0.25
CA ILE A 19 -26.23 3.26 0.64
C ILE A 19 -26.28 3.63 2.12
N ILE A 20 -25.24 3.21 2.88
CA ILE A 20 -25.00 3.64 4.27
C ILE A 20 -23.81 4.61 4.38
N MET A 21 -22.88 4.60 3.40
CA MET A 21 -21.79 5.56 3.32
C MET A 21 -21.47 5.86 1.85
N LEU A 22 -21.30 7.15 1.55
CA LEU A 22 -20.87 7.64 0.24
C LEU A 22 -19.79 8.71 0.44
N GLN A 23 -18.64 8.52 -0.17
CA GLN A 23 -17.59 9.51 -0.24
C GLN A 23 -17.25 9.78 -1.71
N LYS A 24 -17.11 11.04 -2.06
CA LYS A 24 -16.71 11.54 -3.39
C LYS A 24 -15.42 12.36 -3.22
N PRO A 25 -14.24 11.74 -3.43
CA PRO A 25 -12.96 12.41 -3.19
C PRO A 25 -12.79 13.71 -3.96
N GLU A 26 -13.30 13.77 -5.20
CA GLU A 26 -13.20 14.93 -6.08
C GLU A 26 -13.96 16.17 -5.54
N ASP A 27 -14.93 15.96 -4.64
CA ASP A 27 -15.67 17.02 -3.96
C ASP A 27 -15.03 17.42 -2.60
N MET A 28 -13.89 16.77 -2.21
CA MET A 28 -13.28 16.97 -0.90
C MET A 28 -12.12 17.97 -0.97
N GLU A 29 -12.08 18.88 0.00
CA GLU A 29 -10.98 19.85 0.13
C GLU A 29 -9.74 19.24 0.79
N LEU A 30 -9.93 18.45 1.87
CA LEU A 30 -8.81 17.90 2.65
C LEU A 30 -8.19 16.64 2.06
N PHE A 31 -8.94 15.91 1.26
CA PHE A 31 -8.51 14.63 0.68
C PHE A 31 -8.83 14.59 -0.81
N PRO A 32 -8.18 15.49 -1.59
CA PRO A 32 -8.39 15.51 -3.04
C PRO A 32 -7.91 14.19 -3.64
N PRO A 33 -8.48 13.76 -4.77
CA PRO A 33 -8.07 12.53 -5.44
C PRO A 33 -6.64 12.63 -5.96
N GLU A 34 -5.95 11.49 -5.96
CA GLU A 34 -4.61 11.38 -6.56
C GLU A 34 -4.68 10.93 -8.03
N GLU A 35 -5.82 10.42 -8.48
CA GLU A 35 -6.02 9.83 -9.80
C GLU A 35 -7.01 10.64 -10.64
N GLU A 36 -6.91 10.50 -11.97
CA GLU A 36 -7.86 11.11 -12.90
C GLU A 36 -9.22 10.38 -12.89
N GLY A 37 -10.30 11.12 -13.05
CA GLY A 37 -11.67 10.60 -13.07
C GLY A 37 -12.54 11.19 -11.98
N TYR A 38 -13.73 10.65 -11.81
CA TYR A 38 -14.63 11.01 -10.71
C TYR A 38 -15.06 9.74 -9.98
N SER A 39 -14.79 9.69 -8.69
CA SER A 39 -14.89 8.48 -7.90
C SER A 39 -16.02 8.53 -6.89
N TYR A 40 -16.70 7.40 -6.75
CA TYR A 40 -17.72 7.11 -5.76
C TYR A 40 -17.22 5.96 -4.89
N LEU A 41 -16.92 6.23 -3.61
CA LEU A 41 -16.55 5.21 -2.64
C LEU A 41 -17.78 4.91 -1.80
N ILE A 42 -18.36 3.73 -1.98
CA ILE A 42 -19.69 3.40 -1.49
C ILE A 42 -19.64 2.20 -0.56
N ILE A 43 -20.36 2.26 0.55
CA ILE A 43 -20.67 1.09 1.38
C ILE A 43 -22.18 0.94 1.41
N PHE A 44 -22.67 -0.26 1.08
CA PHE A 44 -24.09 -0.59 1.11
C PHE A 44 -24.50 -1.22 2.45
N ASP A 45 -25.81 -1.36 2.69
CA ASP A 45 -26.36 -1.90 3.95
C ASP A 45 -26.11 -3.41 4.16
N ASP A 46 -25.68 -4.11 3.12
CA ASP A 46 -25.15 -5.48 3.18
C ASP A 46 -23.63 -5.53 3.45
N TYR A 47 -23.00 -4.36 3.76
CA TYR A 47 -21.57 -4.17 4.00
C TYR A 47 -20.65 -4.42 2.78
N ILE A 48 -21.21 -4.56 1.58
CA ILE A 48 -20.41 -4.59 0.35
C ILE A 48 -19.88 -3.19 0.08
N LYS A 49 -18.58 -3.09 -0.18
CA LYS A 49 -17.90 -1.87 -0.62
C LYS A 49 -17.77 -1.87 -2.14
N LEU A 50 -18.16 -0.77 -2.77
CA LEU A 50 -17.93 -0.49 -4.18
C LEU A 50 -17.09 0.79 -4.33
N ASP A 51 -15.94 0.68 -4.96
CA ASP A 51 -15.15 1.80 -5.43
C ASP A 51 -15.38 1.92 -6.94
N LEU A 52 -16.10 2.95 -7.36
CA LEU A 52 -16.50 3.17 -8.75
C LEU A 52 -15.88 4.47 -9.25
N THR A 53 -15.10 4.40 -10.33
CA THR A 53 -14.53 5.59 -10.98
C THR A 53 -15.11 5.75 -12.38
N ILE A 54 -15.60 6.94 -12.69
CA ILE A 54 -16.08 7.34 -14.01
C ILE A 54 -14.93 8.08 -14.70
N LEU A 55 -14.53 7.56 -15.87
CA LEU A 55 -13.46 8.10 -16.69
C LEU A 55 -13.98 8.53 -18.05
N GLU A 56 -13.40 9.60 -18.59
CA GLU A 56 -13.56 9.95 -19.99
C GLU A 56 -12.85 8.93 -20.89
N LEU A 57 -13.41 8.70 -22.06
CA LEU A 57 -12.96 7.62 -22.94
C LEU A 57 -11.53 7.82 -23.49
N ASP A 58 -11.08 9.06 -23.66
CA ASP A 58 -9.73 9.43 -24.09
C ASP A 58 -8.66 9.06 -23.06
N LYS A 59 -9.01 9.07 -21.77
CA LYS A 59 -8.14 8.70 -20.63
C LYS A 59 -8.01 7.20 -20.44
N PHE A 60 -8.89 6.43 -21.07
CA PHE A 60 -8.96 4.98 -20.85
C PHE A 60 -7.67 4.23 -21.23
N LYS A 61 -6.98 4.63 -22.29
CA LYS A 61 -5.74 3.93 -22.72
C LYS A 61 -4.64 4.04 -21.68
N GLU A 62 -4.49 5.22 -21.08
CA GLU A 62 -3.53 5.47 -20.01
C GLU A 62 -3.90 4.68 -18.75
N TYR A 63 -5.16 4.75 -18.37
CA TYR A 63 -5.70 3.97 -17.27
C TYR A 63 -5.52 2.45 -17.47
N GLN A 64 -5.69 1.93 -18.67
CA GLN A 64 -5.51 0.51 -18.98
C GLN A 64 -4.06 0.06 -18.86
N SER A 65 -3.10 0.88 -19.25
CA SER A 65 -1.67 0.53 -19.21
C SER A 65 -1.06 0.60 -17.81
N ALA A 66 -1.71 1.26 -16.86
CA ALA A 66 -1.19 1.49 -15.52
C ALA A 66 -1.23 0.25 -14.60
N ASP A 67 -2.07 -0.74 -14.89
CA ASP A 67 -2.23 -1.93 -14.04
C ASP A 67 -2.66 -3.16 -14.84
N HIS A 68 -1.86 -4.22 -14.83
CA HIS A 68 -2.17 -5.48 -15.52
C HIS A 68 -3.15 -6.38 -14.74
N LEU A 69 -3.47 -6.09 -13.50
CA LEU A 69 -4.44 -6.84 -12.68
C LEU A 69 -5.90 -6.41 -12.94
N ARG A 70 -6.20 -6.02 -14.17
CA ARG A 70 -7.53 -5.54 -14.57
C ARG A 70 -8.24 -6.54 -15.44
N LYS A 71 -9.57 -6.61 -15.29
CA LYS A 71 -10.45 -7.43 -16.12
C LYS A 71 -11.51 -6.55 -16.76
N ILE A 72 -11.64 -6.64 -18.08
CA ILE A 72 -12.74 -6.03 -18.81
C ILE A 72 -13.98 -6.93 -18.63
N LEU A 73 -15.01 -6.39 -18.00
CA LEU A 73 -16.27 -7.12 -17.78
C LEU A 73 -17.27 -6.92 -18.92
N LEU A 74 -17.25 -5.74 -19.55
CA LEU A 74 -18.17 -5.40 -20.63
C LEU A 74 -17.52 -4.39 -21.58
N ASP A 75 -17.49 -4.73 -22.86
CA ASP A 75 -17.02 -3.86 -23.94
C ASP A 75 -18.11 -3.82 -25.04
N LYS A 76 -19.01 -2.85 -24.92
CA LYS A 76 -20.15 -2.70 -25.86
C LYS A 76 -19.74 -2.22 -27.24
N ASP A 77 -18.64 -1.51 -27.33
CA ASP A 77 -18.19 -0.83 -28.56
C ASP A 77 -17.01 -1.57 -29.23
N ASN A 78 -16.58 -2.72 -28.66
CA ASN A 78 -15.43 -3.52 -29.12
C ASN A 78 -14.15 -2.69 -29.27
N LEU A 79 -13.88 -1.82 -28.29
CA LEU A 79 -12.74 -0.90 -28.32
C LEU A 79 -11.45 -1.55 -27.80
N TYR A 80 -11.55 -2.72 -27.15
CA TYR A 80 -10.46 -3.33 -26.41
C TYR A 80 -10.06 -4.70 -26.94
N PRO A 81 -8.78 -5.11 -26.76
CA PRO A 81 -8.37 -6.47 -27.07
C PRO A 81 -9.16 -7.49 -26.24
N GLN A 82 -9.80 -8.43 -26.91
CA GLN A 82 -10.71 -9.40 -26.29
C GLN A 82 -10.01 -10.45 -25.39
N ASN A 83 -8.67 -10.52 -25.36
CA ASN A 83 -7.90 -11.60 -24.74
C ASN A 83 -6.91 -11.10 -23.67
N ILE A 84 -7.23 -10.04 -22.94
CA ILE A 84 -6.38 -9.60 -21.84
C ILE A 84 -6.59 -10.55 -20.66
N ILE A 85 -5.54 -11.31 -20.31
CA ILE A 85 -5.50 -12.14 -19.12
C ILE A 85 -4.92 -11.30 -17.98
N PRO A 86 -5.70 -10.99 -16.91
CA PRO A 86 -5.18 -10.26 -15.78
C PRO A 86 -4.02 -11.01 -15.13
N ASN A 87 -2.98 -10.28 -14.72
CA ASN A 87 -1.84 -10.83 -14.00
C ASN A 87 -1.33 -9.83 -12.96
N ASP A 88 -0.58 -10.30 -11.97
CA ASP A 88 -0.10 -9.51 -10.84
C ASP A 88 1.38 -9.13 -10.94
N THR A 89 1.97 -9.20 -12.14
CA THR A 89 3.41 -8.96 -12.35
C THR A 89 3.88 -7.58 -11.91
N ASP A 90 3.01 -6.57 -11.99
CA ASP A 90 3.32 -5.20 -11.57
C ASP A 90 3.58 -5.09 -10.05
N TYR A 91 3.04 -6.05 -9.28
CA TYR A 91 3.09 -6.10 -7.82
C TYR A 91 4.15 -7.05 -7.27
N TRP A 92 4.91 -7.72 -8.15
CA TRP A 92 5.96 -8.63 -7.71
C TRP A 92 7.07 -7.90 -6.95
N ILE A 93 7.71 -8.61 -6.04
CA ILE A 93 8.88 -8.09 -5.33
C ILE A 93 9.94 -7.74 -6.37
N LYS A 94 10.37 -6.47 -6.40
CA LYS A 94 11.43 -6.03 -7.31
C LYS A 94 12.78 -6.34 -6.68
N LYS A 95 13.64 -7.07 -7.42
CA LYS A 95 15.01 -7.34 -6.99
C LYS A 95 15.76 -6.03 -6.81
N PRO A 96 16.42 -5.80 -5.65
CA PRO A 96 17.17 -4.58 -5.45
C PRO A 96 18.40 -4.48 -6.37
N SER A 97 18.71 -3.28 -6.82
CA SER A 97 20.03 -2.95 -7.31
C SER A 97 20.98 -2.70 -6.11
N PRO A 98 22.31 -2.78 -6.28
CA PRO A 98 23.24 -2.41 -5.21
C PRO A 98 22.96 -1.01 -4.65
N ARG A 99 22.65 -0.04 -5.50
CA ARG A 99 22.34 1.32 -5.09
C ARG A 99 21.04 1.39 -4.28
N SER A 100 19.96 0.74 -4.70
CA SER A 100 18.69 0.76 -3.96
C SER A 100 18.80 0.04 -2.60
N PHE A 101 19.68 -0.96 -2.51
CA PHE A 101 20.03 -1.61 -1.24
C PHE A 101 20.74 -0.62 -0.30
N ASP A 102 21.77 0.07 -0.80
CA ASP A 102 22.51 1.08 -0.03
C ASP A 102 21.60 2.22 0.41
N ASP A 103 20.70 2.71 -0.47
CA ASP A 103 19.73 3.76 -0.15
C ASP A 103 18.79 3.32 0.99
N CYS A 104 18.29 2.08 0.96
CA CYS A 104 17.45 1.52 2.02
C CYS A 104 18.23 1.43 3.35
N CYS A 105 19.47 0.95 3.33
CA CYS A 105 20.31 0.90 4.51
C CYS A 105 20.58 2.29 5.09
N ASN A 106 20.94 3.24 4.24
CA ASN A 106 21.22 4.62 4.66
C ASN A 106 19.99 5.27 5.29
N GLU A 107 18.82 5.13 4.67
CA GLU A 107 17.59 5.71 5.19
C GLU A 107 17.17 5.06 6.51
N PHE A 108 17.25 3.73 6.61
CA PHE A 108 16.94 3.02 7.85
C PHE A 108 17.79 3.53 9.03
N TRP A 109 19.11 3.66 8.85
CA TRP A 109 20.00 4.12 9.91
C TRP A 109 19.89 5.62 10.18
N ASN A 110 19.59 6.43 9.17
CA ASN A 110 19.28 7.84 9.34
C ASN A 110 18.04 8.03 10.22
N LEU A 111 16.94 7.32 9.91
CA LEU A 111 15.69 7.36 10.68
C LEU A 111 15.88 6.91 12.14
N THR A 112 16.80 5.99 12.43
CA THR A 112 17.18 5.61 13.79
C THR A 112 17.56 6.82 14.62
N SER A 113 18.33 7.76 14.06
CA SER A 113 18.76 8.97 14.78
C SER A 113 17.59 9.87 15.17
N TYR A 114 16.55 9.94 14.35
CA TYR A 114 15.34 10.71 14.63
C TYR A 114 14.48 10.07 15.72
N VAL A 115 14.34 8.74 15.71
CA VAL A 115 13.63 8.01 16.78
C VAL A 115 14.32 8.26 18.11
N VAL A 116 15.65 8.09 18.20
CA VAL A 116 16.45 8.34 19.41
C VAL A 116 16.30 9.79 19.86
N LYS A 117 16.39 10.75 18.94
CA LYS A 117 16.21 12.18 19.25
C LYS A 117 14.84 12.46 19.87
N GLY A 118 13.76 11.90 19.30
CA GLY A 118 12.41 12.04 19.85
C GLY A 118 12.28 11.44 21.24
N LEU A 119 12.83 10.24 21.46
CA LEU A 119 12.82 9.57 22.75
C LEU A 119 13.58 10.36 23.82
N CYS A 120 14.79 10.86 23.50
CA CYS A 120 15.59 11.66 24.43
C CYS A 120 14.92 12.98 24.81
N ARG A 121 14.13 13.57 23.90
CA ARG A 121 13.40 14.82 24.11
C ARG A 121 12.02 14.61 24.70
N LYS A 122 11.59 13.37 24.93
CA LYS A 122 10.23 13.01 25.37
C LYS A 122 9.15 13.45 24.37
N GLU A 123 9.45 13.43 23.11
CA GLU A 123 8.57 13.73 21.97
C GLU A 123 8.01 12.42 21.42
N ALA A 124 7.05 11.81 22.10
CA ALA A 124 6.58 10.45 21.80
C ALA A 124 6.03 10.32 20.37
N LEU A 125 5.16 11.25 19.94
CA LEU A 125 4.56 11.19 18.60
C LEU A 125 5.64 11.31 17.50
N PHE A 126 6.59 12.24 17.67
CA PHE A 126 7.72 12.37 16.74
C PHE A 126 8.52 11.07 16.63
N ALA A 127 8.82 10.41 17.77
CA ALA A 127 9.53 9.13 17.77
C ALA A 127 8.73 8.02 17.08
N ILE A 128 7.42 7.93 17.34
CA ILE A 128 6.52 6.92 16.75
C ILE A 128 6.40 7.10 15.24
N ASP A 129 6.27 8.33 14.74
CA ASP A 129 6.16 8.61 13.31
C ASP A 129 7.44 8.22 12.56
N HIS A 130 8.61 8.54 13.12
CA HIS A 130 9.88 8.12 12.53
C HIS A 130 10.11 6.61 12.65
N LEU A 131 9.66 5.97 13.73
CA LEU A 131 9.66 4.52 13.84
C LEU A 131 8.73 3.86 12.80
N TYR A 132 7.62 4.49 12.45
CA TYR A 132 6.77 4.03 11.34
C TYR A 132 7.52 4.08 9.99
N LEU A 133 8.20 5.19 9.69
CA LEU A 133 9.01 5.30 8.47
C LEU A 133 10.14 4.26 8.45
N MET A 134 10.81 4.07 9.59
CA MET A 134 11.86 3.06 9.76
C MET A 134 11.34 1.63 9.51
N ARG A 135 10.11 1.30 9.95
CA ARG A 135 9.45 0.01 9.63
C ARG A 135 9.16 -0.17 8.15
N LYS A 136 8.91 0.90 7.40
CA LYS A 136 8.73 0.79 5.93
C LYS A 136 10.01 0.31 5.26
N GLU A 137 11.18 0.82 5.67
CA GLU A 137 12.47 0.35 5.16
C GLU A 137 12.79 -1.08 5.65
N LEU A 138 12.43 -1.43 6.89
CA LEU A 138 12.53 -2.80 7.38
C LEU A 138 11.67 -3.77 6.54
N LEU A 139 10.42 -3.42 6.25
CA LEU A 139 9.55 -4.24 5.40
C LEU A 139 10.10 -4.40 3.99
N ARG A 140 10.70 -3.35 3.43
CA ARG A 140 11.40 -3.39 2.15
C ARG A 140 12.55 -4.40 2.18
N MET A 141 13.42 -4.33 3.21
CA MET A 141 14.54 -5.24 3.38
C MET A 141 14.09 -6.68 3.58
N LEU A 142 13.08 -6.92 4.42
CA LEU A 142 12.47 -8.25 4.60
C LEU A 142 11.87 -8.79 3.30
N SER A 143 11.25 -7.93 2.49
CA SER A 143 10.72 -8.37 1.19
C SER A 143 11.83 -8.83 0.24
N TRP A 144 12.99 -8.16 0.25
CA TRP A 144 14.15 -8.58 -0.54
C TRP A 144 14.74 -9.88 -0.03
N GLN A 145 14.91 -10.05 1.28
CA GLN A 145 15.35 -11.31 1.88
C GLN A 145 14.43 -12.47 1.45
N ILE A 146 13.12 -12.27 1.49
CA ILE A 146 12.12 -13.24 1.02
C ILE A 146 12.30 -13.48 -0.49
N GLY A 147 12.50 -12.43 -1.28
CA GLY A 147 12.74 -12.53 -2.72
C GLY A 147 14.01 -13.33 -3.06
N PHE A 148 15.09 -13.16 -2.31
CA PHE A 148 16.32 -13.97 -2.47
C PHE A 148 16.11 -15.44 -2.10
N LYS A 149 15.25 -15.73 -1.10
CA LYS A 149 14.98 -17.10 -0.65
C LYS A 149 13.98 -17.83 -1.58
N TYR A 150 12.95 -17.15 -2.09
CA TYR A 150 11.81 -17.78 -2.78
C TYR A 150 11.67 -17.35 -4.26
N GLY A 151 12.47 -16.40 -4.73
CA GLY A 151 12.35 -15.80 -6.06
C GLY A 151 11.66 -14.43 -6.01
N PHE A 152 11.68 -13.73 -7.17
CA PHE A 152 11.12 -12.38 -7.31
C PHE A 152 9.88 -12.35 -8.22
N ASN A 153 9.18 -13.48 -8.33
CA ASN A 153 8.06 -13.69 -9.26
C ASN A 153 6.72 -13.85 -8.54
N PHE A 154 6.54 -13.18 -7.41
CA PHE A 154 5.29 -13.14 -6.66
C PHE A 154 5.13 -11.85 -5.86
N SER A 155 3.90 -11.58 -5.41
CA SER A 155 3.53 -10.41 -4.63
C SER A 155 3.33 -10.76 -3.15
N LEU A 156 3.79 -9.88 -2.25
CA LEU A 156 3.45 -9.92 -0.83
C LEU A 156 2.10 -9.22 -0.50
N GLY A 157 1.39 -8.78 -1.54
CA GLY A 157 0.12 -8.06 -1.44
C GLY A 157 0.26 -6.60 -0.99
N LYS A 158 -0.83 -5.84 -1.14
CA LYS A 158 -0.86 -4.43 -0.72
C LYS A 158 -0.49 -4.30 0.76
N ASN A 159 0.44 -3.39 1.09
CA ASN A 159 0.97 -3.18 2.44
C ASN A 159 1.58 -4.43 3.07
N TYR A 160 2.16 -5.32 2.27
CA TYR A 160 2.82 -6.56 2.72
C TYR A 160 1.89 -7.51 3.49
N LYS A 161 0.58 -7.51 3.18
CA LYS A 161 -0.45 -8.27 3.94
C LYS A 161 -0.27 -9.79 3.96
N PHE A 162 0.64 -10.33 3.14
CA PHE A 162 0.95 -11.76 3.08
C PHE A 162 2.38 -12.09 3.52
N ILE A 163 3.12 -11.12 4.08
CA ILE A 163 4.52 -11.31 4.45
C ILE A 163 4.69 -12.37 5.55
N ASP A 164 3.70 -12.48 6.45
CA ASP A 164 3.64 -13.47 7.53
C ASP A 164 3.78 -14.92 7.03
N LYS A 165 3.29 -15.21 5.82
CA LYS A 165 3.34 -16.55 5.20
C LYS A 165 4.74 -16.99 4.80
N TYR A 166 5.68 -16.06 4.72
CA TYR A 166 7.06 -16.26 4.26
C TYR A 166 8.10 -16.09 5.38
N MET A 167 7.67 -15.62 6.56
CA MET A 167 8.53 -15.42 7.71
C MET A 167 8.43 -16.61 8.67
N GLU A 168 9.56 -16.92 9.35
CA GLU A 168 9.52 -17.83 10.50
C GLU A 168 8.71 -17.20 11.64
N THR A 169 8.02 -18.04 12.42
CA THR A 169 7.08 -17.57 13.46
C THR A 169 7.73 -16.58 14.44
N ASP A 170 8.95 -16.88 14.90
CA ASP A 170 9.65 -16.03 15.87
C ASP A 170 10.01 -14.67 15.28
N HIS A 171 10.44 -14.62 14.01
CA HIS A 171 10.70 -13.37 13.29
C HIS A 171 9.43 -12.56 13.10
N TRP A 172 8.32 -13.22 12.77
CA TRP A 172 7.03 -12.56 12.65
C TRP A 172 6.57 -11.95 13.97
N LEU A 173 6.65 -12.69 15.08
CA LEU A 173 6.29 -12.18 16.41
C LEU A 173 7.19 -11.01 16.81
N LYS A 174 8.49 -11.10 16.53
CA LYS A 174 9.45 -10.02 16.75
C LYS A 174 9.11 -8.79 15.90
N PHE A 175 8.74 -8.98 14.63
CA PHE A 175 8.28 -7.89 13.77
C PHE A 175 7.01 -7.23 14.35
N LEU A 176 6.03 -8.00 14.78
CA LEU A 176 4.82 -7.45 15.42
C LEU A 176 5.14 -6.67 16.69
N SER A 177 6.15 -7.08 17.46
CA SER A 177 6.56 -6.34 18.67
C SER A 177 7.06 -4.93 18.38
N THR A 178 7.49 -4.64 17.12
CA THR A 178 7.90 -3.29 16.70
C THR A 178 6.75 -2.29 16.67
N TYR A 179 5.49 -2.74 16.74
CA TYR A 179 4.29 -1.90 16.80
C TYR A 179 3.88 -1.56 18.25
N ASN A 180 4.54 -2.13 19.26
CA ASN A 180 4.26 -1.80 20.64
C ASN A 180 4.90 -0.44 20.99
N ASN A 181 4.07 0.60 21.07
CA ASN A 181 4.53 1.99 21.23
C ASN A 181 3.76 2.78 22.31
N ASN A 182 3.09 2.09 23.23
CA ASN A 182 2.24 2.71 24.25
C ASN A 182 3.00 3.33 25.45
N SER A 183 4.33 3.27 25.45
CA SER A 183 5.20 3.91 26.44
C SER A 183 6.59 4.17 25.85
N TYR A 184 7.35 5.09 26.45
CA TYR A 184 8.73 5.35 26.01
C TYR A 184 9.61 4.10 26.04
N ASN A 185 9.47 3.25 27.05
CA ASN A 185 10.22 1.99 27.13
C ASN A 185 9.84 1.05 25.99
N ASN A 186 8.56 0.97 25.63
CA ASN A 186 8.11 0.14 24.53
C ASN A 186 8.57 0.69 23.17
N ILE A 187 8.64 2.02 23.01
CA ILE A 187 9.21 2.61 21.78
C ILE A 187 10.72 2.28 21.67
N TRP A 188 11.48 2.31 22.77
CA TRP A 188 12.87 1.85 22.80
C TRP A 188 13.00 0.38 22.41
N ASN A 189 12.18 -0.50 22.99
CA ASN A 189 12.19 -1.92 22.66
C ASN A 189 11.82 -2.17 21.18
N ALA A 190 10.84 -1.43 20.66
CA ALA A 190 10.44 -1.50 19.26
C ALA A 190 11.56 -1.04 18.31
N LEU A 191 12.29 0.01 18.67
CA LEU A 191 13.47 0.47 17.95
C LEU A 191 14.55 -0.62 17.88
N PHE A 192 14.88 -1.23 19.00
CA PHE A 192 15.90 -2.28 19.06
C PHE A 192 15.48 -3.53 18.27
N ALA A 193 14.21 -3.92 18.37
CA ALA A 193 13.67 -5.02 17.58
C ALA A 193 13.75 -4.73 16.05
N CYS A 194 13.44 -3.50 15.62
CA CYS A 194 13.61 -3.07 14.22
C CYS A 194 15.07 -3.19 13.78
N GLN A 195 16.02 -2.71 14.59
CA GLN A 195 17.45 -2.74 14.25
C GLN A 195 17.99 -4.18 14.13
N GLU A 196 17.57 -5.06 15.03
CA GLU A 196 18.00 -6.45 15.04
C GLU A 196 17.48 -7.17 13.78
N LEU A 197 16.18 -7.08 13.50
CA LEU A 197 15.57 -7.65 12.30
C LEU A 197 16.19 -7.09 11.01
N PHE A 198 16.49 -5.79 10.97
CA PHE A 198 17.10 -5.18 9.79
C PHE A 198 18.51 -5.70 9.54
N ARG A 199 19.34 -5.83 10.61
CA ARG A 199 20.70 -6.40 10.48
C ARG A 199 20.65 -7.85 9.98
N GLU A 200 19.75 -8.67 10.55
CA GLU A 200 19.58 -10.05 10.13
C GLU A 200 19.15 -10.14 8.67
N ALA A 201 18.14 -9.36 8.26
CA ALA A 201 17.65 -9.36 6.88
C ALA A 201 18.70 -8.85 5.88
N SER A 202 19.39 -7.75 6.19
CA SER A 202 20.37 -7.15 5.29
C SER A 202 21.62 -8.02 5.10
N SER A 203 21.99 -8.84 6.09
CA SER A 203 23.13 -9.77 5.94
C SER A 203 22.82 -10.98 5.06
N CYS A 204 21.55 -11.22 4.73
CA CYS A 204 21.14 -12.31 3.84
C CYS A 204 20.84 -11.84 2.39
N CYS A 205 20.89 -10.53 2.13
CA CYS A 205 20.71 -9.93 0.82
C CYS A 205 22.02 -9.61 0.16
#